data_73044118ba8664d88de5c39df051a501
#
_entry.id   73044118ba8664d88de5c39df051a501
#
_cell.length_a   1.000
_cell.length_b   1.000
_cell.length_c   1.000
_cell.angle_alpha   90.00
_cell.angle_beta   90.00
_cell.angle_gamma   90.00
#
_symmetry.space_group_name_H-M   'P 1'
#
loop_
_entity.id
_entity.type
_entity.pdbx_description
1 polymer ?
#
loop_
_entity_poly.entity_id
_entity_poly.type
_entity_poly.pdbx_seq_one_letter_code
_entity_poly.pdbx_strand_id
1 'polypeptide(L)'
;MTAEPRTFPNHRSATAPEDLREGIEVIDDRFLALIDADASVEKHYTGCEWAEGPVYFLEGDYVLWSDIPNDRMLKFDAGSDDTTVFREPCNNTNGHYRDRQGRLVSCEHSANRISRTEADGTVVTLVDNWQGGRFNSPNDLVVKSDGSIWFTDPPYGILSDREGKKRDSDLDGNFTYRFDKG
;
A
#
# COMPACT_ATOMS: atom_id res chain seq x y z
N MET A 1 -8.93 -6.77 -24.90
CA MET A 1 -10.09 -7.25 -24.15
C MET A 1 -10.43 -6.22 -23.10
N THR A 2 -11.54 -5.53 -23.26
CA THR A 2 -12.05 -4.58 -22.26
C THR A 2 -12.67 -5.41 -21.15
N ALA A 3 -12.06 -5.35 -19.95
CA ALA A 3 -12.67 -5.95 -18.76
C ALA A 3 -13.99 -5.21 -18.49
N GLU A 4 -15.10 -5.91 -18.46
CA GLU A 4 -16.37 -5.36 -18.02
C GLU A 4 -16.26 -4.91 -16.55
N PRO A 5 -16.89 -3.79 -16.17
CA PRO A 5 -16.94 -3.38 -14.78
C PRO A 5 -17.68 -4.48 -13.99
N ARG A 6 -17.05 -4.95 -12.88
CA ARG A 6 -17.71 -5.88 -11.96
C ARG A 6 -18.93 -5.19 -11.36
N THR A 7 -20.11 -5.69 -11.64
CA THR A 7 -21.31 -5.37 -10.90
C THR A 7 -21.28 -6.11 -9.58
N PHE A 8 -21.12 -5.39 -8.48
CA PHE A 8 -21.33 -5.94 -7.15
C PHE A 8 -22.82 -6.26 -6.99
N PRO A 9 -23.20 -7.42 -6.45
CA PRO A 9 -24.60 -7.74 -6.25
C PRO A 9 -25.22 -6.69 -5.31
N ASN A 10 -26.35 -6.13 -5.72
CA ASN A 10 -27.15 -5.20 -4.91
C ASN A 10 -27.86 -5.99 -3.79
N HIS A 11 -27.17 -6.35 -2.74
CA HIS A 11 -27.77 -6.88 -1.51
C HIS A 11 -28.11 -5.71 -0.59
N ARG A 12 -29.32 -5.20 -0.71
CA ARG A 12 -29.85 -4.21 0.21
C ARG A 12 -31.06 -4.71 0.92
N SER A 13 -30.92 -4.83 2.23
CA SER A 13 -32.02 -4.62 3.15
C SER A 13 -32.05 -3.13 3.51
N ALA A 14 -33.20 -2.49 3.36
CA ALA A 14 -33.37 -1.05 3.57
C ALA A 14 -33.47 -0.62 5.05
N THR A 15 -33.14 -1.51 5.97
CA THR A 15 -33.10 -1.22 7.42
C THR A 15 -31.72 -1.54 7.92
N ALA A 16 -30.93 -0.49 8.16
CA ALA A 16 -29.70 -0.64 8.93
C ALA A 16 -30.07 -1.17 10.32
N PRO A 17 -29.58 -2.32 10.73
CA PRO A 17 -29.77 -2.76 12.12
C PRO A 17 -29.06 -1.77 13.04
N GLU A 18 -29.68 -1.44 14.17
CA GLU A 18 -29.07 -0.61 15.22
C GLU A 18 -27.79 -1.23 15.82
N ASP A 19 -27.52 -2.50 15.50
CA ASP A 19 -26.34 -3.28 15.95
C ASP A 19 -25.19 -3.28 14.96
N LEU A 20 -25.14 -2.34 14.05
CA LEU A 20 -24.14 -2.39 13.04
C LEU A 20 -22.75 -2.34 13.59
N ARG A 21 -22.22 -3.56 13.82
CA ARG A 21 -20.83 -3.73 13.49
C ARG A 21 -19.93 -2.96 14.42
N GLU A 22 -19.62 -3.56 15.49
CA GLU A 22 -18.60 -3.07 16.41
C GLU A 22 -17.44 -2.43 15.60
N GLY A 23 -17.25 -1.11 15.77
CA GLY A 23 -16.21 -0.35 15.09
C GLY A 23 -16.62 0.41 13.81
N ILE A 24 -17.90 0.34 13.36
CA ILE A 24 -18.37 1.11 12.19
C ILE A 24 -19.43 2.12 12.62
N GLU A 25 -19.16 3.41 12.40
CA GLU A 25 -20.13 4.51 12.54
C GLU A 25 -20.58 4.97 11.15
N VAL A 26 -21.90 4.91 10.90
CA VAL A 26 -22.48 5.38 9.63
C VAL A 26 -22.88 6.83 9.77
N ILE A 27 -22.12 7.74 9.15
CA ILE A 27 -22.39 9.19 9.14
C ILE A 27 -23.36 9.56 8.00
N ASP A 28 -23.30 8.82 6.89
CA ASP A 28 -24.11 9.05 5.68
C ASP A 28 -24.62 7.71 5.16
N ASP A 29 -25.94 7.58 4.97
CA ASP A 29 -26.59 6.34 4.53
C ASP A 29 -26.06 5.83 3.17
N ARG A 30 -25.48 6.69 2.34
CA ARG A 30 -24.85 6.29 1.08
C ARG A 30 -23.67 5.34 1.30
N PHE A 31 -23.05 5.36 2.47
CA PHE A 31 -21.96 4.46 2.83
C PHE A 31 -22.44 3.00 2.87
N LEU A 32 -23.69 2.76 3.29
CA LEU A 32 -24.28 1.42 3.33
C LEU A 32 -24.35 0.73 1.96
N ALA A 33 -24.21 1.51 0.88
CA ALA A 33 -24.14 0.98 -0.47
C ALA A 33 -22.74 0.42 -0.82
N LEU A 34 -21.73 0.72 -0.05
CA LEU A 34 -20.32 0.41 -0.31
C LEU A 34 -19.81 -0.78 0.50
N ILE A 35 -20.61 -1.25 1.47
CA ILE A 35 -20.25 -2.36 2.35
C ILE A 35 -21.36 -3.41 2.39
N ASP A 36 -20.98 -4.65 2.64
CA ASP A 36 -21.95 -5.73 2.83
C ASP A 36 -22.74 -5.56 4.12
N ALA A 37 -23.97 -6.09 4.15
CA ALA A 37 -24.87 -5.95 5.29
C ALA A 37 -24.34 -6.62 6.57
N ASP A 38 -23.47 -7.59 6.46
CA ASP A 38 -22.83 -8.35 7.54
C ASP A 38 -21.33 -8.03 7.71
N ALA A 39 -20.81 -7.02 7.00
CA ALA A 39 -19.42 -6.61 7.14
C ALA A 39 -19.10 -6.21 8.59
N SER A 40 -18.01 -6.66 9.14
CA SER A 40 -17.50 -6.34 10.47
C SER A 40 -16.06 -5.85 10.41
N VAL A 41 -15.62 -5.15 11.44
CA VAL A 41 -14.20 -4.82 11.59
C VAL A 41 -13.53 -5.95 12.37
N GLU A 42 -12.66 -6.68 11.69
CA GLU A 42 -11.91 -7.78 12.27
C GLU A 42 -10.45 -7.40 12.49
N LYS A 43 -9.88 -7.82 13.62
CA LYS A 43 -8.49 -7.60 13.93
C LYS A 43 -7.69 -8.87 13.70
N HIS A 44 -7.02 -8.97 12.55
CA HIS A 44 -6.25 -10.14 12.18
C HIS A 44 -4.83 -10.19 12.75
N TYR A 45 -4.23 -9.03 13.09
CA TYR A 45 -2.86 -8.98 13.59
C TYR A 45 -2.61 -7.87 14.60
N THR A 46 -1.69 -8.14 15.53
CA THR A 46 -1.06 -7.15 16.43
C THR A 46 0.44 -7.38 16.46
N GLY A 47 1.21 -6.34 16.79
CA GLY A 47 2.67 -6.46 16.91
C GLY A 47 3.45 -5.67 15.87
N CYS A 48 2.76 -4.82 15.07
CA CYS A 48 3.42 -3.76 14.33
C CYS A 48 3.77 -2.61 15.27
N GLU A 49 4.91 -2.00 15.02
CA GLU A 49 5.24 -0.71 15.62
C GLU A 49 4.55 0.42 14.85
N TRP A 50 4.51 0.32 13.51
CA TRP A 50 3.83 1.28 12.64
C TRP A 50 3.39 0.62 11.35
N ALA A 51 2.11 0.23 11.27
CA ALA A 51 1.52 -0.41 10.11
C ALA A 51 1.12 0.63 9.06
N GLU A 52 1.55 0.44 7.80
CA GLU A 52 1.31 1.34 6.67
C GLU A 52 1.18 0.61 5.34
N GLY A 53 0.63 1.31 4.33
CA GLY A 53 0.64 0.92 2.94
C GLY A 53 -0.02 -0.42 2.61
N PRO A 54 -1.25 -0.70 3.09
CA PRO A 54 -1.89 -1.99 2.79
C PRO A 54 -2.24 -2.10 1.30
N VAL A 55 -1.99 -3.28 0.73
CA VAL A 55 -2.38 -3.62 -0.63
C VAL A 55 -2.94 -5.03 -0.71
N TYR A 56 -4.12 -5.18 -1.33
CA TYR A 56 -4.79 -6.46 -1.48
C TYR A 56 -4.50 -7.11 -2.83
N PHE A 57 -4.25 -8.42 -2.82
CA PHE A 57 -3.99 -9.26 -3.98
C PHE A 57 -5.14 -10.26 -4.16
N LEU A 58 -6.02 -9.95 -5.10
CA LEU A 58 -7.23 -10.74 -5.37
C LEU A 58 -6.91 -12.17 -5.81
N GLU A 59 -5.88 -12.38 -6.62
CA GLU A 59 -5.53 -13.68 -7.20
C GLU A 59 -5.05 -14.70 -6.15
N GLY A 60 -4.55 -14.22 -5.02
CA GLY A 60 -4.07 -15.07 -3.93
C GLY A 60 -4.82 -14.85 -2.62
N ASP A 61 -5.83 -13.98 -2.63
CA ASP A 61 -6.66 -13.64 -1.47
C ASP A 61 -5.84 -13.28 -0.23
N TYR A 62 -4.93 -12.31 -0.38
CA TYR A 62 -4.06 -11.85 0.70
C TYR A 62 -3.84 -10.35 0.68
N VAL A 63 -3.49 -9.82 1.86
CA VAL A 63 -3.08 -8.42 2.06
C VAL A 63 -1.60 -8.37 2.41
N LEU A 64 -0.85 -7.44 1.80
CA LEU A 64 0.49 -7.05 2.24
C LEU A 64 0.43 -5.67 2.87
N TRP A 65 1.29 -5.43 3.86
CA TRP A 65 1.51 -4.09 4.43
C TRP A 65 2.91 -3.97 5.02
N SER A 66 3.34 -2.74 5.25
CA SER A 66 4.62 -2.43 5.90
C SER A 66 4.48 -2.32 7.41
N ASP A 67 5.49 -2.75 8.14
CA ASP A 67 5.78 -2.38 9.53
C ASP A 67 7.12 -1.64 9.51
N ILE A 68 7.04 -0.32 9.27
CA ILE A 68 8.17 0.50 8.81
C ILE A 68 9.37 0.47 9.76
N PRO A 69 9.23 0.74 11.09
CA PRO A 69 10.38 0.77 12.00
C PRO A 69 11.05 -0.60 12.14
N ASN A 70 10.29 -1.68 12.00
CA ASN A 70 10.80 -3.04 12.06
C ASN A 70 11.42 -3.51 10.74
N ASP A 71 11.47 -2.64 9.72
CA ASP A 71 12.03 -2.92 8.39
C ASP A 71 11.49 -4.22 7.76
N ARG A 72 10.20 -4.50 7.96
CA ARG A 72 9.56 -5.70 7.45
C ARG A 72 8.23 -5.42 6.74
N MET A 73 7.93 -6.28 5.81
CA MET A 73 6.63 -6.37 5.13
C MET A 73 5.92 -7.62 5.60
N LEU A 74 4.67 -7.51 5.98
CA LEU A 74 3.83 -8.59 6.47
C LEU A 74 2.80 -9.00 5.42
N LYS A 75 2.37 -10.26 5.48
CA LYS A 75 1.32 -10.85 4.65
C LYS A 75 0.26 -11.48 5.56
N PHE A 76 -0.99 -11.05 5.40
CA PHE A 76 -2.15 -11.77 5.89
C PHE A 76 -2.76 -12.59 4.75
N ASP A 77 -2.94 -13.87 4.97
CA ASP A 77 -3.54 -14.80 4.02
C ASP A 77 -4.95 -15.16 4.48
N ALA A 78 -5.97 -14.74 3.71
CA ALA A 78 -7.37 -14.92 4.11
C ALA A 78 -7.80 -16.40 4.09
N GLY A 79 -7.14 -17.24 3.31
CA GLY A 79 -7.46 -18.67 3.24
C GLY A 79 -7.00 -19.47 4.45
N SER A 80 -5.89 -19.07 5.08
CA SER A 80 -5.36 -19.72 6.29
C SER A 80 -5.62 -18.95 7.58
N ASP A 81 -6.08 -17.70 7.48
CA ASP A 81 -6.24 -16.74 8.59
C ASP A 81 -4.91 -16.48 9.34
N ASP A 82 -3.79 -16.57 8.62
CA ASP A 82 -2.45 -16.41 9.18
C ASP A 82 -1.77 -15.14 8.73
N THR A 83 -0.99 -14.52 9.63
CA THR A 83 -0.06 -13.43 9.30
C THR A 83 1.38 -13.90 9.39
N THR A 84 2.13 -13.69 8.32
CA THR A 84 3.54 -14.08 8.20
C THR A 84 4.41 -12.93 7.73
N VAL A 85 5.74 -13.03 7.92
CA VAL A 85 6.69 -12.09 7.32
C VAL A 85 6.82 -12.41 5.83
N PHE A 86 6.47 -11.45 4.98
CA PHE A 86 6.61 -11.55 3.53
C PHE A 86 8.03 -11.23 3.08
N ARG A 87 8.63 -10.17 3.66
CA ARG A 87 10.00 -9.72 3.36
C ARG A 87 10.61 -9.01 4.54
N GLU A 88 11.87 -9.36 4.86
CA GLU A 88 12.69 -8.71 5.88
C GLU A 88 14.18 -8.95 5.56
N PRO A 89 15.05 -7.93 5.41
CA PRO A 89 14.69 -6.51 5.40
C PRO A 89 13.94 -6.09 4.13
N CYS A 90 13.19 -4.98 4.19
CA CYS A 90 12.43 -4.46 3.06
C CYS A 90 12.80 -3.01 2.68
N ASN A 91 13.88 -2.45 3.24
CA ASN A 91 14.32 -1.06 3.08
C ASN A 91 13.32 -0.03 3.64
N ASN A 92 12.69 -0.34 4.78
CA ASN A 92 11.65 0.48 5.39
C ASN A 92 10.59 0.87 4.35
N THR A 93 10.01 -0.14 3.70
CA THR A 93 8.89 0.11 2.76
C THR A 93 7.75 0.82 3.46
N ASN A 94 7.02 1.67 2.73
CA ASN A 94 5.82 2.34 3.20
C ASN A 94 4.62 1.95 2.32
N GLY A 95 4.23 2.79 1.35
CA GLY A 95 3.10 2.55 0.46
C GLY A 95 3.35 1.45 -0.57
N HIS A 96 2.27 0.74 -0.91
CA HIS A 96 2.28 -0.31 -1.90
C HIS A 96 1.11 -0.18 -2.87
N TYR A 97 1.29 -0.66 -4.08
CA TYR A 97 0.24 -0.77 -5.08
C TYR A 97 0.47 -1.97 -6.00
N ARG A 98 -0.57 -2.38 -6.71
CA ARG A 98 -0.45 -3.39 -7.77
C ARG A 98 -0.31 -2.73 -9.13
N ASP A 99 0.66 -3.17 -9.91
CA ASP A 99 0.71 -2.73 -11.31
C ASP A 99 -0.36 -3.44 -12.17
N ARG A 100 -0.39 -3.09 -13.45
CA ARG A 100 -1.40 -3.65 -14.38
C ARG A 100 -1.23 -5.14 -14.67
N GLN A 101 -0.09 -5.71 -14.32
CA GLN A 101 0.21 -7.14 -14.40
C GLN A 101 0.04 -7.86 -13.06
N GLY A 102 -0.44 -7.16 -12.02
CA GLY A 102 -0.64 -7.73 -10.70
C GLY A 102 0.63 -7.82 -9.85
N ARG A 103 1.74 -7.18 -10.26
CA ARG A 103 3.01 -7.19 -9.51
C ARG A 103 2.99 -6.12 -8.43
N LEU A 104 3.71 -6.39 -7.34
CA LEU A 104 3.89 -5.46 -6.24
C LEU A 104 4.82 -4.32 -6.62
N VAL A 105 4.34 -3.07 -6.48
CA VAL A 105 5.13 -1.85 -6.55
C VAL A 105 5.18 -1.22 -5.17
N SER A 106 6.36 -0.80 -4.73
CA SER A 106 6.60 -0.33 -3.35
C SER A 106 7.38 0.98 -3.32
N CYS A 107 7.02 1.83 -2.37
CA CYS A 107 7.85 2.94 -1.91
C CYS A 107 8.86 2.43 -0.88
N GLU A 108 10.14 2.70 -1.06
CA GLU A 108 11.20 2.30 -0.13
C GLU A 108 11.91 3.54 0.44
N HIS A 109 11.76 3.77 1.76
CA HIS A 109 12.37 4.92 2.43
C HIS A 109 13.89 4.83 2.45
N SER A 110 14.47 3.74 2.95
CA SER A 110 15.92 3.58 3.11
C SER A 110 16.68 3.48 1.81
N ALA A 111 16.04 3.00 0.74
CA ALA A 111 16.62 2.93 -0.59
C ALA A 111 16.28 4.15 -1.46
N ASN A 112 15.43 5.07 -0.98
CA ASN A 112 15.02 6.31 -1.65
C ASN A 112 14.49 6.07 -3.07
N ARG A 113 13.66 5.04 -3.26
CA ARG A 113 13.25 4.60 -4.60
C ARG A 113 11.80 4.09 -4.66
N ILE A 114 11.29 3.99 -5.87
CA ILE A 114 10.16 3.13 -6.19
C ILE A 114 10.72 1.82 -6.75
N SER A 115 10.29 0.71 -6.19
CA SER A 115 10.69 -0.62 -6.62
C SER A 115 9.51 -1.44 -7.13
N ARG A 116 9.81 -2.53 -7.85
CA ARG A 116 8.82 -3.52 -8.24
C ARG A 116 9.34 -4.93 -7.98
N THR A 117 8.48 -5.78 -7.44
CA THR A 117 8.76 -7.21 -7.27
C THR A 117 8.26 -7.95 -8.50
N GLU A 118 9.17 -8.62 -9.19
CA GLU A 118 8.88 -9.45 -10.37
C GLU A 118 8.28 -10.81 -9.94
N ALA A 119 7.77 -11.57 -10.91
CA ALA A 119 7.12 -12.86 -10.65
C ALA A 119 8.05 -13.92 -10.04
N ASP A 120 9.36 -13.80 -10.27
CA ASP A 120 10.39 -14.67 -9.69
C ASP A 120 10.86 -14.22 -8.29
N GLY A 121 10.24 -13.15 -7.73
CA GLY A 121 10.60 -12.55 -6.46
C GLY A 121 11.73 -11.52 -6.52
N THR A 122 12.36 -11.31 -7.67
CA THR A 122 13.39 -10.29 -7.85
C THR A 122 12.82 -8.89 -7.64
N VAL A 123 13.53 -8.05 -6.88
CA VAL A 123 13.16 -6.66 -6.67
C VAL A 123 13.99 -5.76 -7.59
N VAL A 124 13.32 -5.04 -8.48
CA VAL A 124 13.96 -4.12 -9.43
C VAL A 124 13.65 -2.67 -9.09
N THR A 125 14.62 -1.77 -9.28
CA THR A 125 14.40 -0.32 -9.17
C THR A 125 13.66 0.15 -10.42
N LEU A 126 12.57 0.90 -10.21
CA LEU A 126 11.86 1.60 -11.29
C LEU A 126 12.39 3.02 -11.45
N VAL A 127 12.52 3.75 -10.36
CA VAL A 127 13.07 5.10 -10.31
C VAL A 127 13.61 5.40 -8.92
N ASP A 128 14.75 6.11 -8.83
CA ASP A 128 15.45 6.41 -7.57
C ASP A 128 15.98 7.85 -7.48
N ASN A 129 15.76 8.66 -8.51
CA ASN A 129 16.24 10.04 -8.50
C ASN A 129 15.40 10.98 -9.38
N TRP A 130 15.52 12.27 -9.09
CA TRP A 130 15.00 13.37 -9.91
C TRP A 130 16.15 14.36 -10.21
N GLN A 131 16.42 14.61 -11.48
CA GLN A 131 17.49 15.53 -11.93
C GLN A 131 18.87 15.27 -11.29
N GLY A 132 19.17 14.02 -10.96
CA GLY A 132 20.42 13.59 -10.34
C GLY A 132 20.44 13.63 -8.82
N GLY A 133 19.42 14.20 -8.15
CA GLY A 133 19.24 14.13 -6.70
C GLY A 133 18.38 12.90 -6.30
N ARG A 134 18.75 12.19 -5.24
CA ARG A 134 17.97 11.09 -4.69
C ARG A 134 16.64 11.61 -4.16
N PHE A 135 15.59 10.82 -4.28
CA PHE A 135 14.34 11.11 -3.58
C PHE A 135 14.55 11.21 -2.07
N ASN A 136 13.67 11.93 -1.38
CA ASN A 136 13.70 12.02 0.07
C ASN A 136 13.36 10.65 0.69
N SER A 137 12.10 10.29 0.69
CA SER A 137 11.60 8.99 1.13
C SER A 137 10.24 8.76 0.50
N PRO A 138 10.19 8.19 -0.72
CA PRO A 138 8.92 7.88 -1.37
C PRO A 138 7.96 7.18 -0.41
N ASN A 139 6.74 7.77 -0.26
CA ASN A 139 5.84 7.42 0.84
C ASN A 139 4.65 6.58 0.36
N ASP A 140 3.82 7.12 -0.53
CA ASP A 140 2.68 6.40 -1.07
C ASP A 140 2.59 6.57 -2.58
N LEU A 141 1.92 5.62 -3.25
CA LEU A 141 1.87 5.58 -4.70
C LEU A 141 0.56 5.02 -5.24
N VAL A 142 0.27 5.36 -6.49
CA VAL A 142 -0.77 4.73 -7.29
C VAL A 142 -0.26 4.41 -8.69
N VAL A 143 -0.75 3.34 -9.27
CA VAL A 143 -0.49 2.97 -10.67
C VAL A 143 -1.73 3.24 -11.49
N LYS A 144 -1.67 4.24 -12.36
CA LYS A 144 -2.77 4.62 -13.24
C LYS A 144 -3.02 3.57 -14.33
N SER A 145 -4.19 3.66 -14.98
CA SER A 145 -4.59 2.73 -16.04
C SER A 145 -3.65 2.68 -17.25
N ASP A 146 -2.91 3.77 -17.52
CA ASP A 146 -1.90 3.83 -18.58
C ASP A 146 -0.53 3.25 -18.16
N GLY A 147 -0.40 2.81 -16.90
CA GLY A 147 0.83 2.25 -16.34
C GLY A 147 1.76 3.28 -15.72
N SER A 148 1.45 4.57 -15.80
CA SER A 148 2.22 5.60 -15.10
C SER A 148 2.06 5.47 -13.58
N ILE A 149 3.15 5.74 -12.85
CA ILE A 149 3.20 5.67 -11.40
C ILE A 149 3.26 7.09 -10.87
N TRP A 150 2.35 7.40 -9.95
CA TRP A 150 2.34 8.68 -9.24
C TRP A 150 2.67 8.39 -7.78
N PHE A 151 3.61 9.15 -7.20
CA PHE A 151 4.03 8.92 -5.82
C PHE A 151 4.41 10.22 -5.13
N THR A 152 4.27 10.23 -3.81
CA THR A 152 4.65 11.32 -2.91
C THR A 152 6.05 11.09 -2.35
N ASP A 153 6.79 12.17 -2.10
CA ASP A 153 8.17 12.12 -1.61
C ASP A 153 8.41 13.08 -0.43
N PRO A 154 7.76 12.85 0.72
CA PRO A 154 8.01 13.63 1.94
C PRO A 154 9.34 13.22 2.59
N PRO A 155 9.83 13.99 3.60
CA PRO A 155 11.15 13.76 4.17
C PRO A 155 11.15 12.73 5.32
N TYR A 156 10.06 12.05 5.65
CA TYR A 156 9.92 11.27 6.88
C TYR A 156 11.04 10.24 7.07
N GLY A 157 11.35 9.47 6.04
CA GLY A 157 12.39 8.44 6.10
C GLY A 157 13.84 8.97 6.08
N ILE A 158 14.05 10.30 5.99
CA ILE A 158 15.37 10.92 6.10
C ILE A 158 15.54 11.81 7.34
N LEU A 159 14.48 12.02 8.14
CA LEU A 159 14.54 12.81 9.37
C LEU A 159 15.19 12.05 10.53
N SER A 160 15.07 10.73 10.54
CA SER A 160 15.63 9.86 11.59
C SER A 160 15.97 8.47 11.03
N ASP A 161 16.68 7.65 11.83
CA ASP A 161 16.98 6.26 11.48
C ASP A 161 15.85 5.29 11.89
N ARG A 162 14.71 5.80 12.35
CA ARG A 162 13.58 4.97 12.77
C ARG A 162 12.75 4.44 11.59
N GLU A 163 12.56 5.28 10.57
CA GLU A 163 11.69 4.98 9.42
C GLU A 163 12.48 4.93 8.11
N GLY A 164 13.80 4.99 8.21
CA GLY A 164 14.67 5.04 7.04
C GLY A 164 16.12 5.29 7.44
N LYS A 165 16.81 6.17 6.73
CA LYS A 165 18.21 6.56 7.00
C LYS A 165 18.35 8.06 7.06
N LYS A 166 18.68 8.58 8.24
CA LYS A 166 18.85 10.01 8.47
C LYS A 166 19.91 10.60 7.54
N ARG A 167 19.54 11.65 6.83
CA ARG A 167 20.43 12.43 5.96
C ARG A 167 19.79 13.76 5.57
N ASP A 168 20.59 14.65 5.00
CA ASP A 168 20.07 15.85 4.35
C ASP A 168 19.38 15.49 3.01
N SER A 169 18.39 16.30 2.62
CA SER A 169 17.74 16.17 1.30
C SER A 169 18.71 16.57 0.19
N ASP A 170 18.70 15.82 -0.91
CA ASP A 170 19.39 16.22 -2.16
C ASP A 170 18.48 17.14 -3.02
N LEU A 171 17.21 17.33 -2.61
CA LEU A 171 16.19 18.08 -3.33
C LEU A 171 15.81 19.35 -2.57
N ASP A 172 15.31 20.35 -3.25
CA ASP A 172 14.92 21.65 -2.68
C ASP A 172 13.48 21.69 -2.15
N GLY A 173 12.80 20.54 -2.09
CA GLY A 173 11.43 20.46 -1.60
C GLY A 173 10.89 19.03 -1.47
N ASN A 174 9.63 18.95 -1.08
CA ASN A 174 8.85 17.73 -0.99
C ASN A 174 7.83 17.74 -2.13
N PHE A 175 7.95 16.80 -3.04
CA PHE A 175 7.17 16.82 -4.28
C PHE A 175 6.30 15.58 -4.41
N THR A 176 5.35 15.67 -5.32
CA THR A 176 4.67 14.53 -5.92
C THR A 176 5.20 14.35 -7.32
N TYR A 177 5.58 13.13 -7.65
CA TYR A 177 6.18 12.80 -8.95
C TYR A 177 5.25 11.92 -9.78
N ARG A 178 5.45 12.01 -11.08
CA ARG A 178 4.94 11.06 -12.06
C ARG A 178 6.11 10.38 -12.76
N PHE A 179 6.09 9.07 -12.75
CA PHE A 179 7.02 8.23 -13.48
C PHE A 179 6.31 7.53 -14.63
N ASP A 180 6.78 7.77 -15.84
CA ASP A 180 6.36 7.05 -17.05
C ASP A 180 7.49 6.11 -17.45
N LYS A 181 7.18 4.83 -17.54
CA LYS A 181 8.10 3.89 -18.18
C LYS A 181 8.00 4.12 -19.68
N GLY A 182 9.04 4.72 -20.24
CA GLY A 182 9.19 4.95 -21.70
C GLY A 182 9.12 3.65 -22.53
#